data_2562fe94bed03539068fc2b939a6fbf0
#
_entry.id   2562fe94bed03539068fc2b939a6fbf0
#
_cell.length_a   1.000
_cell.length_b   1.000
_cell.length_c   1.000
_cell.angle_alpha   90.00
_cell.angle_beta   90.00
_cell.angle_gamma   90.00
#
_symmetry.space_group_name_H-M   'P 1'
#
loop_
_entity.id
_entity.type
_entity.pdbx_description
1 polymer ?
#
loop_
_entity_poly.entity_id
_entity_poly.type
_entity_poly.pdbx_seq_one_letter_code
_entity_poly.pdbx_strand_id
1 'polypeptide(L)'
;MGKTTNRFSFTKLLIGLTAIFLTLHNATATAADAVANDVKVTVLSSNLANGATVGEWGLSALVEVDGNCILFDAGRFPDTVIRNAAVLNVDLSCVTDVVLSHFHFDHTTGLLPLIDNLREINPEAIQRVHVADGFFSSRRRTGSGSDVESNQMIGLRDSIEAQGVEFLIHTEAAEIFPAVWVSGPVERRHLEQNYSASLNVAMDGDWVRDFVPESQALVVRTDEGPIVLLGCGHSGVVNALEHIQDTIQDEAVHALMGGLHLFAASDETLEWTAARLLEIGVENLMAGHCTGIEPLMRLRAGLNLDRSTAVVGAVGSSFVLGEGIHPTVIAM
;
A
#
# COMPACT_ATOMS: atom_id res chain seq x y z
N MET A 1 42.73 -80.13 56.15
CA MET A 1 41.36 -79.82 55.75
C MET A 1 41.22 -78.32 55.86
N GLY A 2 41.43 -77.58 54.82
CA GLY A 2 41.30 -76.13 54.78
C GLY A 2 40.79 -75.70 53.40
N LYS A 3 39.61 -75.13 53.33
CA LYS A 3 39.02 -74.61 52.13
C LYS A 3 39.45 -73.17 51.94
N THR A 4 40.13 -72.90 50.86
CA THR A 4 40.47 -71.58 50.35
C THR A 4 39.27 -71.05 49.50
N THR A 5 38.74 -69.92 49.86
CA THR A 5 37.74 -69.22 49.09
C THR A 5 38.39 -68.03 48.37
N ASN A 6 38.45 -68.10 47.05
CA ASN A 6 38.83 -66.98 46.18
C ASN A 6 37.71 -65.94 46.09
N ARG A 7 37.97 -64.68 46.41
CA ARG A 7 37.10 -63.52 46.15
C ARG A 7 37.59 -62.85 44.87
N PHE A 8 36.75 -62.87 43.83
CA PHE A 8 36.93 -62.03 42.66
C PHE A 8 36.32 -60.63 42.93
N SER A 9 37.15 -59.60 42.77
CA SER A 9 36.70 -58.19 42.83
C SER A 9 36.30 -57.73 41.43
N PHE A 10 35.07 -57.35 41.26
CA PHE A 10 34.58 -56.73 40.04
C PHE A 10 34.71 -55.20 40.17
N THR A 11 35.63 -54.62 39.44
CA THR A 11 35.73 -53.14 39.27
C THR A 11 34.69 -52.70 38.23
N LYS A 12 33.70 -51.99 38.66
CA LYS A 12 32.68 -51.36 37.76
C LYS A 12 33.27 -50.10 37.13
N LEU A 13 33.52 -50.15 35.81
CA LEU A 13 33.88 -48.99 35.01
C LEU A 13 32.59 -48.19 34.70
N LEU A 14 32.45 -47.00 35.31
CA LEU A 14 31.36 -46.05 35.01
C LEU A 14 31.78 -45.24 33.79
N ILE A 15 31.17 -45.50 32.62
CA ILE A 15 31.29 -44.63 31.44
C ILE A 15 30.21 -43.55 31.56
N GLY A 16 30.65 -42.33 31.90
CA GLY A 16 29.76 -41.17 31.91
C GLY A 16 29.46 -40.70 30.48
N LEU A 17 28.24 -40.90 30.02
CA LEU A 17 27.73 -40.25 28.80
C LEU A 17 27.35 -38.79 29.12
N THR A 18 28.20 -37.84 28.70
CA THR A 18 27.85 -36.42 28.73
C THR A 18 26.98 -36.12 27.49
N ALA A 19 25.70 -36.03 27.67
CA ALA A 19 24.77 -35.56 26.62
C ALA A 19 24.95 -34.04 26.46
N ILE A 20 25.55 -33.61 25.36
CA ILE A 20 25.60 -32.21 24.95
C ILE A 20 24.22 -31.90 24.35
N PHE A 21 23.38 -31.22 25.13
CA PHE A 21 22.16 -30.59 24.59
C PHE A 21 22.57 -29.35 23.79
N LEU A 22 22.64 -29.47 22.44
CA LEU A 22 22.62 -28.32 21.55
C LEU A 22 21.19 -27.73 21.60
N THR A 23 21.01 -26.68 22.35
CA THR A 23 19.81 -25.85 22.23
C THR A 23 19.90 -25.06 20.92
N LEU A 24 19.23 -25.54 19.88
CA LEU A 24 18.91 -24.74 18.71
C LEU A 24 18.00 -23.58 19.20
N HIS A 25 18.57 -22.41 19.38
CA HIS A 25 17.80 -21.18 19.46
C HIS A 25 17.30 -20.90 18.04
N ASN A 26 16.08 -21.34 17.71
CA ASN A 26 15.33 -20.75 16.63
C ASN A 26 15.06 -19.30 17.08
N ALA A 27 15.83 -18.35 16.57
CA ALA A 27 15.43 -16.96 16.57
C ALA A 27 14.18 -16.91 15.67
N THR A 28 13.00 -16.92 16.26
CA THR A 28 11.80 -16.43 15.59
C THR A 28 12.04 -14.93 15.44
N ALA A 29 12.45 -14.49 14.23
CA ALA A 29 12.30 -13.08 13.88
C ALA A 29 10.86 -12.71 14.22
N THR A 30 10.66 -11.69 15.02
CA THR A 30 9.32 -11.14 15.25
C THR A 30 8.86 -10.56 13.91
N ALA A 31 7.60 -10.72 13.55
CA ALA A 31 7.06 -10.23 12.27
C ALA A 31 7.40 -8.76 12.02
N ALA A 32 7.55 -7.96 13.07
CA ALA A 32 7.94 -6.54 13.02
C ALA A 32 9.34 -6.26 12.42
N ASP A 33 10.20 -7.26 12.26
CA ASP A 33 11.57 -7.11 11.71
C ASP A 33 11.68 -7.59 10.25
N ALA A 34 10.59 -8.06 9.65
CA ALA A 34 10.62 -8.55 8.27
C ALA A 34 10.85 -7.41 7.27
N VAL A 35 11.70 -7.67 6.26
CA VAL A 35 11.90 -6.84 5.06
C VAL A 35 11.70 -7.69 3.82
N ALA A 36 11.17 -7.10 2.76
CA ALA A 36 10.94 -7.78 1.49
C ALA A 36 12.23 -7.85 0.66
N ASN A 37 12.40 -8.97 -0.06
CA ASN A 37 13.55 -9.20 -0.93
C ASN A 37 13.21 -9.09 -2.42
N ASP A 38 11.95 -9.30 -2.79
CA ASP A 38 11.46 -9.22 -4.16
C ASP A 38 10.19 -8.36 -4.16
N VAL A 39 10.25 -7.18 -4.77
CA VAL A 39 9.12 -6.24 -4.86
C VAL A 39 8.99 -5.75 -6.29
N LYS A 40 7.77 -5.90 -6.82
CA LYS A 40 7.39 -5.28 -8.07
C LYS A 40 6.04 -4.59 -7.94
N VAL A 41 5.97 -3.33 -8.38
CA VAL A 41 4.73 -2.56 -8.45
C VAL A 41 4.44 -2.24 -9.90
N THR A 42 3.23 -2.58 -10.38
CA THR A 42 2.80 -2.31 -11.76
C THR A 42 1.54 -1.46 -11.76
N VAL A 43 1.57 -0.29 -12.40
CA VAL A 43 0.40 0.60 -12.52
C VAL A 43 -0.59 0.02 -13.52
N LEU A 44 -1.82 -0.25 -13.08
CA LEU A 44 -2.91 -0.83 -13.88
C LEU A 44 -4.00 0.17 -14.25
N SER A 45 -4.20 1.22 -13.45
CA SER A 45 -5.11 2.32 -13.74
C SER A 45 -4.46 3.65 -13.36
N SER A 46 -4.49 4.61 -14.27
CA SER A 46 -4.04 6.00 -14.11
C SER A 46 -4.60 6.84 -15.26
N ASN A 47 -4.46 8.18 -15.18
CA ASN A 47 -4.94 9.09 -16.22
C ASN A 47 -4.16 8.97 -17.53
N LEU A 48 -2.92 8.51 -17.50
CA LEU A 48 -2.04 8.42 -18.65
C LEU A 48 -1.88 6.95 -19.08
N ALA A 49 -2.10 6.68 -20.37
CA ALA A 49 -1.96 5.35 -20.96
C ALA A 49 -1.47 5.47 -22.41
N ASN A 50 -0.92 4.39 -22.97
CA ASN A 50 -0.47 4.36 -24.36
C ASN A 50 -0.78 3.02 -25.03
N GLY A 51 -0.71 3.01 -26.37
CA GLY A 51 -0.92 1.80 -27.15
C GLY A 51 -2.34 1.25 -27.00
N ALA A 52 -2.46 0.00 -26.54
CA ALA A 52 -3.72 -0.70 -26.36
C ALA A 52 -4.28 -0.58 -24.94
N THR A 53 -3.54 0.01 -23.98
CA THR A 53 -4.02 0.26 -22.64
C THR A 53 -4.99 1.45 -22.58
N VAL A 54 -5.78 1.54 -21.53
CA VAL A 54 -6.80 2.58 -21.32
C VAL A 54 -6.47 3.38 -20.08
N GLY A 55 -6.49 4.71 -20.22
CA GLY A 55 -6.43 5.64 -19.10
C GLY A 55 -7.81 5.98 -18.57
N GLU A 56 -7.90 6.30 -17.30
CA GLU A 56 -9.12 6.80 -16.65
C GLU A 56 -8.76 7.75 -15.51
N TRP A 57 -9.74 8.53 -15.06
CA TRP A 57 -9.61 9.22 -13.78
C TRP A 57 -9.82 8.19 -12.67
N GLY A 58 -8.76 7.46 -12.34
CA GLY A 58 -8.74 6.39 -11.37
C GLY A 58 -7.30 5.93 -11.09
N LEU A 59 -7.11 5.19 -10.01
CA LEU A 59 -5.83 4.59 -9.66
C LEU A 59 -6.01 3.11 -9.32
N SER A 60 -5.08 2.29 -9.79
CA SER A 60 -4.89 0.92 -9.33
C SER A 60 -3.48 0.46 -9.65
N ALA A 61 -2.86 -0.28 -8.74
CA ALA A 61 -1.56 -0.90 -8.94
C ALA A 61 -1.53 -2.32 -8.38
N LEU A 62 -0.93 -3.26 -9.11
CA LEU A 62 -0.57 -4.56 -8.57
C LEU A 62 0.74 -4.44 -7.81
N VAL A 63 0.78 -4.95 -6.59
CA VAL A 63 1.96 -5.01 -5.73
C VAL A 63 2.28 -6.48 -5.48
N GLU A 64 3.39 -6.93 -6.03
CA GLU A 64 3.94 -8.28 -5.89
C GLU A 64 5.09 -8.22 -4.89
N VAL A 65 5.01 -8.97 -3.78
CA VAL A 65 6.01 -8.96 -2.71
C VAL A 65 6.27 -10.38 -2.24
N ASP A 66 7.50 -10.89 -2.44
CA ASP A 66 7.93 -12.21 -1.97
C ASP A 66 6.90 -13.34 -2.27
N GLY A 67 6.27 -13.28 -3.46
CA GLY A 67 5.27 -14.24 -3.92
C GLY A 67 3.83 -13.96 -3.47
N ASN A 68 3.56 -12.90 -2.71
CA ASN A 68 2.21 -12.43 -2.41
C ASN A 68 1.77 -11.37 -3.43
N CYS A 69 0.47 -11.31 -3.74
CA CYS A 69 -0.10 -10.35 -4.66
C CYS A 69 -1.19 -9.54 -3.98
N ILE A 70 -1.05 -8.22 -3.98
CA ILE A 70 -1.98 -7.27 -3.37
C ILE A 70 -2.37 -6.27 -4.45
N LEU A 71 -3.66 -5.97 -4.56
CA LEU A 71 -4.11 -4.86 -5.38
C LEU A 71 -4.24 -3.61 -4.51
N PHE A 72 -3.55 -2.54 -4.87
CA PHE A 72 -3.71 -1.23 -4.25
C PHE A 72 -4.66 -0.38 -5.09
N ASP A 73 -5.81 -0.03 -4.52
CA ASP A 73 -6.98 0.59 -5.17
C ASP A 73 -7.54 -0.22 -6.37
N ALA A 74 -8.77 0.07 -6.74
CA ALA A 74 -9.53 -0.73 -7.71
C ALA A 74 -9.89 0.02 -9.00
N GLY A 75 -9.43 1.27 -9.14
CA GLY A 75 -9.80 2.12 -10.27
C GLY A 75 -11.29 2.55 -10.24
N ARG A 76 -11.72 3.15 -11.34
CA ARG A 76 -13.04 3.76 -11.48
C ARG A 76 -14.02 2.91 -12.27
N PHE A 77 -13.64 2.52 -13.49
CA PHE A 77 -14.54 1.80 -14.38
C PHE A 77 -14.43 0.27 -14.22
N PRO A 78 -15.49 -0.46 -14.52
CA PRO A 78 -15.61 -1.88 -14.17
C PRO A 78 -14.61 -2.78 -14.89
N ASP A 79 -14.06 -2.37 -16.03
CA ASP A 79 -13.22 -3.18 -16.89
C ASP A 79 -11.79 -2.64 -17.08
N THR A 80 -11.47 -1.42 -16.64
CA THR A 80 -10.17 -0.78 -16.92
C THR A 80 -9.00 -1.62 -16.38
N VAL A 81 -9.04 -2.02 -15.11
CA VAL A 81 -7.95 -2.79 -14.48
C VAL A 81 -7.77 -4.14 -15.15
N ILE A 82 -8.86 -4.90 -15.34
CA ILE A 82 -8.84 -6.22 -15.99
C ILE A 82 -8.31 -6.11 -17.44
N ARG A 83 -8.81 -5.16 -18.20
CA ARG A 83 -8.39 -4.92 -19.59
C ARG A 83 -6.91 -4.56 -19.66
N ASN A 84 -6.45 -3.66 -18.83
CA ASN A 84 -5.06 -3.24 -18.82
C ASN A 84 -4.13 -4.37 -18.38
N ALA A 85 -4.50 -5.14 -17.35
CA ALA A 85 -3.76 -6.32 -16.93
C ALA A 85 -3.62 -7.34 -18.09
N ALA A 86 -4.71 -7.62 -18.81
CA ALA A 86 -4.69 -8.52 -19.96
C ALA A 86 -3.78 -8.01 -21.10
N VAL A 87 -3.81 -6.71 -21.42
CA VAL A 87 -2.94 -6.09 -22.42
C VAL A 87 -1.47 -6.15 -22.03
N LEU A 88 -1.18 -5.98 -20.75
CA LEU A 88 0.17 -5.97 -20.17
C LEU A 88 0.70 -7.38 -19.86
N ASN A 89 -0.12 -8.44 -20.03
CA ASN A 89 0.15 -9.81 -19.59
C ASN A 89 0.48 -9.89 -18.09
N VAL A 90 -0.23 -9.11 -17.27
CA VAL A 90 -0.16 -9.15 -15.81
C VAL A 90 -1.22 -10.12 -15.29
N ASP A 91 -0.79 -11.10 -14.50
CA ASP A 91 -1.68 -12.09 -13.90
C ASP A 91 -2.27 -11.53 -12.58
N LEU A 92 -3.58 -11.37 -12.53
CA LEU A 92 -4.31 -10.95 -11.32
C LEU A 92 -4.91 -12.13 -10.55
N SER A 93 -4.77 -13.36 -11.01
CA SER A 93 -5.34 -14.54 -10.36
C SER A 93 -4.73 -14.81 -8.98
N CYS A 94 -3.53 -14.28 -8.71
CA CYS A 94 -2.84 -14.37 -7.43
C CYS A 94 -3.36 -13.39 -6.36
N VAL A 95 -4.18 -12.40 -6.73
CA VAL A 95 -4.63 -11.34 -5.80
C VAL A 95 -5.60 -11.91 -4.76
N THR A 96 -5.16 -11.97 -3.50
CA THR A 96 -5.97 -12.40 -2.37
C THR A 96 -6.51 -11.23 -1.55
N ASP A 97 -5.84 -10.11 -1.61
CA ASP A 97 -6.10 -8.92 -0.79
C ASP A 97 -6.14 -7.65 -1.63
N VAL A 98 -7.03 -6.74 -1.26
CA VAL A 98 -7.10 -5.39 -1.82
C VAL A 98 -6.90 -4.40 -0.67
N VAL A 99 -6.06 -3.40 -0.88
CA VAL A 99 -5.94 -2.24 0.01
C VAL A 99 -6.59 -1.05 -0.67
N LEU A 100 -7.64 -0.49 -0.07
CA LEU A 100 -8.27 0.74 -0.54
C LEU A 100 -7.70 1.93 0.24
N SER A 101 -7.12 2.87 -0.46
CA SER A 101 -6.47 4.04 0.12
C SER A 101 -7.44 5.00 0.81
N HIS A 102 -8.63 5.17 0.25
CA HIS A 102 -9.74 6.01 0.75
C HIS A 102 -11.04 5.74 -0.02
N PHE A 103 -12.15 6.35 0.40
CA PHE A 103 -13.50 6.01 -0.10
C PHE A 103 -13.86 6.54 -1.50
N HIS A 104 -13.09 7.42 -2.11
CA HIS A 104 -13.47 8.07 -3.36
C HIS A 104 -13.72 7.07 -4.49
N PHE A 105 -14.69 7.40 -5.35
CA PHE A 105 -15.21 6.52 -6.39
C PHE A 105 -14.15 6.07 -7.42
N ASP A 106 -13.17 6.92 -7.68
CA ASP A 106 -12.09 6.68 -8.62
C ASP A 106 -11.00 5.72 -8.10
N HIS A 107 -11.14 5.25 -6.86
CA HIS A 107 -10.32 4.24 -6.21
C HIS A 107 -11.11 2.97 -5.86
N THR A 108 -12.44 3.05 -5.83
CA THR A 108 -13.26 2.00 -5.20
C THR A 108 -14.31 1.37 -6.11
N THR A 109 -14.85 2.08 -7.12
CA THR A 109 -16.00 1.58 -7.89
C THR A 109 -15.66 0.42 -8.82
N GLY A 110 -14.39 0.20 -9.13
CA GLY A 110 -13.92 -0.99 -9.85
C GLY A 110 -13.92 -2.28 -9.00
N LEU A 111 -14.03 -2.19 -7.66
CA LEU A 111 -13.84 -3.34 -6.77
C LEU A 111 -14.83 -4.48 -7.02
N LEU A 112 -16.15 -4.20 -7.01
CA LEU A 112 -17.15 -5.25 -7.18
C LEU A 112 -17.03 -5.96 -8.54
N PRO A 113 -16.89 -5.25 -9.69
CA PRO A 113 -16.58 -5.89 -10.96
C PRO A 113 -15.27 -6.70 -10.98
N LEU A 114 -14.24 -6.26 -10.27
CA LEU A 114 -12.99 -7.01 -10.13
C LEU A 114 -13.20 -8.34 -9.40
N ILE A 115 -13.93 -8.35 -8.29
CA ILE A 115 -14.28 -9.56 -7.55
C ILE A 115 -15.01 -10.54 -8.48
N ASP A 116 -16.05 -10.06 -9.17
CA ASP A 116 -16.85 -10.89 -10.09
C ASP A 116 -15.96 -11.54 -11.17
N ASN A 117 -15.12 -10.73 -11.84
CA ASN A 117 -14.26 -11.21 -12.93
C ASN A 117 -13.14 -12.15 -12.44
N LEU A 118 -12.45 -11.81 -11.36
CA LEU A 118 -11.32 -12.62 -10.90
C LEU A 118 -11.77 -13.96 -10.32
N ARG A 119 -12.94 -14.01 -9.70
CA ARG A 119 -13.51 -15.26 -9.15
C ARG A 119 -14.02 -16.25 -10.21
N GLU A 120 -14.24 -15.80 -11.43
CA GLU A 120 -14.46 -16.71 -12.57
C GLU A 120 -13.20 -17.53 -12.90
N ILE A 121 -12.00 -16.95 -12.61
CA ILE A 121 -10.69 -17.58 -12.89
C ILE A 121 -10.17 -18.30 -11.64
N ASN A 122 -10.19 -17.62 -10.49
CA ASN A 122 -9.78 -18.15 -9.19
C ASN A 122 -10.86 -17.84 -8.15
N PRO A 123 -11.65 -18.85 -7.68
CA PRO A 123 -12.69 -18.64 -6.67
C PRO A 123 -12.19 -18.05 -5.34
N GLU A 124 -10.89 -18.18 -5.05
CA GLU A 124 -10.24 -17.64 -3.85
C GLU A 124 -9.67 -16.22 -4.04
N ALA A 125 -9.87 -15.61 -5.20
CA ALA A 125 -9.42 -14.23 -5.43
C ALA A 125 -10.20 -13.24 -4.56
N ILE A 126 -9.50 -12.23 -4.06
CA ILE A 126 -10.01 -11.13 -3.23
C ILE A 126 -10.87 -11.64 -2.07
N GLN A 127 -10.22 -12.13 -1.05
CA GLN A 127 -10.87 -12.58 0.19
C GLN A 127 -10.97 -11.46 1.22
N ARG A 128 -10.01 -10.51 1.22
CA ARG A 128 -9.92 -9.43 2.20
C ARG A 128 -9.77 -8.07 1.51
N VAL A 129 -10.42 -7.08 2.11
CA VAL A 129 -10.27 -5.68 1.71
C VAL A 129 -9.86 -4.87 2.94
N HIS A 130 -8.67 -4.28 2.90
CA HIS A 130 -8.10 -3.48 3.98
C HIS A 130 -8.47 -2.03 3.79
N VAL A 131 -9.11 -1.43 4.79
CA VAL A 131 -9.53 -0.03 4.82
C VAL A 131 -9.14 0.61 6.16
N ALA A 132 -8.91 1.91 6.18
CA ALA A 132 -8.68 2.62 7.43
C ALA A 132 -10.00 3.00 8.13
N ASP A 133 -9.93 3.23 9.44
CA ASP A 133 -11.06 3.71 10.24
C ASP A 133 -11.61 5.03 9.67
N GLY A 134 -12.94 5.13 9.62
CA GLY A 134 -13.64 6.24 8.97
C GLY A 134 -13.99 6.00 7.50
N PHE A 135 -13.51 4.91 6.85
CA PHE A 135 -13.82 4.60 5.45
C PHE A 135 -15.32 4.51 5.16
N PHE A 136 -16.09 3.91 6.04
CA PHE A 136 -17.55 3.81 5.95
C PHE A 136 -18.31 4.94 6.66
N SER A 137 -17.67 6.05 7.03
CA SER A 137 -18.38 7.22 7.55
C SER A 137 -19.31 7.79 6.50
N SER A 138 -20.50 8.26 6.92
CA SER A 138 -21.45 8.91 6.01
C SER A 138 -20.92 10.25 5.51
N ARG A 139 -21.20 10.55 4.24
CA ARG A 139 -20.79 11.80 3.58
C ARG A 139 -21.92 12.43 2.81
N ARG A 140 -21.97 13.75 2.79
CA ARG A 140 -22.96 14.53 2.03
C ARG A 140 -22.33 15.74 1.36
N ARG A 141 -22.92 16.19 0.26
CA ARG A 141 -22.46 17.39 -0.44
C ARG A 141 -22.66 18.64 0.39
N THR A 142 -21.65 19.50 0.45
CA THR A 142 -21.68 20.79 1.14
C THR A 142 -22.73 21.70 0.48
N GLY A 143 -23.63 22.29 1.28
CA GLY A 143 -24.59 23.31 0.81
C GLY A 143 -25.71 22.79 -0.10
N SER A 144 -25.82 21.49 -0.35
CA SER A 144 -26.85 20.95 -1.24
C SER A 144 -28.23 20.85 -0.62
N GLY A 145 -28.35 20.91 0.72
CA GLY A 145 -29.59 20.57 1.45
C GLY A 145 -30.07 19.13 1.18
N SER A 146 -29.26 18.32 0.53
CA SER A 146 -29.55 16.94 0.17
C SER A 146 -29.02 16.00 1.23
N ASP A 147 -29.89 15.10 1.71
CA ASP A 147 -29.50 14.00 2.61
C ASP A 147 -29.01 12.75 1.84
N VAL A 148 -28.69 12.91 0.55
CA VAL A 148 -28.19 11.80 -0.28
C VAL A 148 -26.78 11.43 0.16
N GLU A 149 -26.62 10.15 0.50
CA GLU A 149 -25.30 9.56 0.84
C GLU A 149 -24.35 9.67 -0.37
N SER A 150 -23.15 10.22 -0.12
CA SER A 150 -22.10 10.40 -1.14
C SER A 150 -21.01 9.33 -1.09
N ASN A 151 -20.95 8.54 0.00
CA ASN A 151 -20.06 7.41 0.11
C ASN A 151 -20.73 6.15 -0.48
N GLN A 152 -20.42 5.85 -1.72
CA GLN A 152 -21.00 4.70 -2.43
C GLN A 152 -20.66 3.36 -1.77
N MET A 153 -19.52 3.26 -1.08
CA MET A 153 -19.06 2.02 -0.46
C MET A 153 -19.95 1.57 0.68
N ILE A 154 -20.69 2.48 1.35
CA ILE A 154 -21.70 2.10 2.35
C ILE A 154 -22.78 1.24 1.70
N GLY A 155 -23.27 1.62 0.51
CA GLY A 155 -24.29 0.85 -0.21
C GLY A 155 -23.78 -0.43 -0.87
N LEU A 156 -22.49 -0.53 -1.16
CA LEU A 156 -21.87 -1.71 -1.79
C LEU A 156 -21.38 -2.74 -0.78
N ARG A 157 -21.16 -2.34 0.46
CA ARG A 157 -20.58 -3.17 1.50
C ARG A 157 -21.27 -4.52 1.64
N ASP A 158 -22.58 -4.52 1.86
CA ASP A 158 -23.35 -5.76 2.06
C ASP A 158 -23.26 -6.70 0.84
N SER A 159 -23.22 -6.13 -0.38
CA SER A 159 -23.13 -6.92 -1.61
C SER A 159 -21.75 -7.57 -1.77
N ILE A 160 -20.69 -6.91 -1.32
CA ILE A 160 -19.32 -7.41 -1.35
C ILE A 160 -19.14 -8.47 -0.25
N GLU A 161 -19.60 -8.19 0.97
CA GLU A 161 -19.56 -9.15 2.10
C GLU A 161 -20.39 -10.41 1.82
N ALA A 162 -21.52 -10.29 1.12
CA ALA A 162 -22.35 -11.43 0.70
C ALA A 162 -21.61 -12.38 -0.26
N GLN A 163 -20.58 -11.91 -0.94
CA GLN A 163 -19.69 -12.75 -1.73
C GLN A 163 -18.56 -13.39 -0.89
N GLY A 164 -18.57 -13.24 0.43
CA GLY A 164 -17.57 -13.82 1.34
C GLY A 164 -16.27 -13.00 1.42
N VAL A 165 -16.30 -11.74 1.02
CA VAL A 165 -15.16 -10.81 1.21
C VAL A 165 -15.23 -10.19 2.59
N GLU A 166 -14.12 -10.17 3.32
CA GLU A 166 -14.01 -9.55 4.62
C GLU A 166 -13.41 -8.15 4.52
N PHE A 167 -14.06 -7.14 5.11
CA PHE A 167 -13.47 -5.82 5.30
C PHE A 167 -12.70 -5.76 6.62
N LEU A 168 -11.38 -5.57 6.55
CA LEU A 168 -10.51 -5.39 7.70
C LEU A 168 -10.27 -3.90 7.91
N ILE A 169 -10.77 -3.37 9.05
CA ILE A 169 -10.68 -1.94 9.38
C ILE A 169 -9.47 -1.71 10.29
N HIS A 170 -8.54 -0.87 9.84
CA HIS A 170 -7.32 -0.54 10.56
C HIS A 170 -7.44 0.83 11.25
N THR A 171 -7.21 0.87 12.55
CA THR A 171 -7.22 2.10 13.37
C THR A 171 -5.82 2.67 13.57
N GLU A 172 -4.78 1.91 13.23
CA GLU A 172 -3.36 2.24 13.36
C GLU A 172 -2.56 1.46 12.31
N ALA A 173 -1.26 1.70 12.22
CA ALA A 173 -0.38 0.96 11.34
C ALA A 173 -0.41 -0.54 11.66
N ALA A 174 -0.54 -1.38 10.63
CA ALA A 174 -0.66 -2.83 10.79
C ALA A 174 0.06 -3.58 9.67
N GLU A 175 0.79 -4.63 10.05
CA GLU A 175 1.36 -5.58 9.09
C GLU A 175 0.26 -6.51 8.59
N ILE A 176 0.09 -6.58 7.26
CA ILE A 176 -0.92 -7.42 6.61
C ILE A 176 -0.32 -8.67 5.95
N PHE A 177 0.93 -8.60 5.55
CA PHE A 177 1.81 -9.70 5.15
C PHE A 177 3.21 -9.43 5.67
N PRO A 178 4.12 -10.41 5.74
CA PRO A 178 5.51 -10.15 6.10
C PRO A 178 6.09 -9.00 5.26
N ALA A 179 6.62 -7.98 5.92
CA ALA A 179 7.14 -6.73 5.34
C ALA A 179 6.11 -5.81 4.65
N VAL A 180 4.82 -6.16 4.58
CA VAL A 180 3.79 -5.34 3.93
C VAL A 180 2.84 -4.77 4.98
N TRP A 181 2.69 -3.46 4.99
CA TRP A 181 1.95 -2.70 5.99
C TRP A 181 0.91 -1.79 5.37
N VAL A 182 -0.16 -1.55 6.10
CA VAL A 182 -1.05 -0.40 5.92
C VAL A 182 -0.76 0.61 7.02
N SER A 183 -0.78 1.90 6.69
CA SER A 183 -0.49 2.95 7.68
C SER A 183 -1.62 3.17 8.69
N GLY A 184 -2.83 2.68 8.40
CA GLY A 184 -4.02 3.17 9.07
C GLY A 184 -4.25 4.67 8.77
N PRO A 185 -5.15 5.34 9.48
CA PRO A 185 -5.40 6.77 9.32
C PRO A 185 -4.13 7.59 9.60
N VAL A 186 -3.74 8.43 8.67
CA VAL A 186 -2.52 9.24 8.77
C VAL A 186 -2.72 10.45 9.69
N GLU A 187 -1.83 10.63 10.66
CA GLU A 187 -1.80 11.82 11.51
C GLU A 187 -1.42 13.08 10.70
N ARG A 188 -2.17 14.18 10.91
CA ARG A 188 -1.92 15.45 10.22
C ARG A 188 -1.17 16.42 11.12
N ARG A 189 0.10 16.65 10.83
CA ARG A 189 1.00 17.58 11.56
C ARG A 189 1.18 18.88 10.80
N HIS A 190 1.16 18.81 9.48
CA HIS A 190 1.30 19.95 8.58
C HIS A 190 -0.04 20.33 7.98
N LEU A 191 -0.22 21.62 7.66
CA LEU A 191 -1.43 22.17 7.04
C LEU A 191 -1.47 21.86 5.54
N GLU A 192 -1.35 20.59 5.17
CA GLU A 192 -1.55 20.14 3.80
C GLU A 192 -3.06 19.99 3.53
N GLN A 193 -3.57 20.75 2.56
CA GLN A 193 -5.01 20.76 2.22
C GLN A 193 -5.26 20.04 0.88
N ASN A 194 -4.86 18.79 0.80
CA ASN A 194 -4.95 17.96 -0.41
C ASN A 194 -6.33 17.28 -0.52
N TYR A 195 -7.42 18.02 -0.31
CA TYR A 195 -8.79 17.53 -0.35
C TYR A 195 -9.80 18.59 -0.78
N SER A 196 -10.92 18.15 -1.34
CA SER A 196 -11.99 19.04 -1.82
C SER A 196 -12.84 19.59 -0.66
N ALA A 197 -13.32 20.83 -0.83
CA ALA A 197 -14.33 21.43 0.07
C ALA A 197 -15.78 21.00 -0.24
N SER A 198 -15.99 20.06 -1.17
CA SER A 198 -17.31 19.74 -1.71
C SER A 198 -18.14 18.78 -0.85
N LEU A 199 -17.53 18.13 0.14
CA LEU A 199 -18.18 17.16 1.02
C LEU A 199 -18.05 17.53 2.50
N ASN A 200 -19.02 17.05 3.28
CA ASN A 200 -18.94 16.94 4.72
C ASN A 200 -18.95 15.45 5.10
N VAL A 201 -18.27 15.11 6.18
CA VAL A 201 -18.22 13.77 6.79
C VAL A 201 -18.89 13.80 8.16
N ALA A 202 -19.60 12.72 8.50
CA ALA A 202 -20.15 12.52 9.85
C ALA A 202 -19.06 12.02 10.79
N MET A 203 -18.75 12.79 11.84
CA MET A 203 -17.78 12.44 12.87
C MET A 203 -18.33 12.89 14.24
N ASP A 204 -18.24 12.01 15.25
CA ASP A 204 -18.64 12.28 16.65
C ASP A 204 -20.06 12.87 16.80
N GLY A 205 -20.97 12.53 15.88
CA GLY A 205 -22.36 13.01 15.89
C GLY A 205 -22.59 14.33 15.16
N ASP A 206 -21.54 14.98 14.66
CA ASP A 206 -21.59 16.23 13.91
C ASP A 206 -21.21 16.05 12.42
N TRP A 207 -21.58 17.03 11.60
CA TRP A 207 -21.15 17.11 10.20
C TRP A 207 -20.02 18.15 10.09
N VAL A 208 -18.81 17.67 9.80
CA VAL A 208 -17.65 18.53 9.60
C VAL A 208 -17.23 18.50 8.13
N ARG A 209 -16.42 19.47 7.70
CA ARG A 209 -15.82 19.44 6.37
C ARG A 209 -15.03 18.14 6.20
N ASP A 210 -15.30 17.43 5.11
CA ASP A 210 -14.58 16.20 4.82
C ASP A 210 -13.11 16.48 4.44
N PHE A 211 -12.22 16.04 5.27
CA PHE A 211 -10.77 16.08 5.07
C PHE A 211 -10.19 14.71 4.76
N VAL A 212 -11.06 13.72 4.45
CA VAL A 212 -10.71 12.33 4.16
C VAL A 212 -9.89 11.70 5.32
N PRO A 213 -10.49 11.59 6.53
CA PRO A 213 -9.78 11.16 7.72
C PRO A 213 -9.19 9.75 7.61
N GLU A 214 -9.80 8.89 6.80
CA GLU A 214 -9.39 7.50 6.56
C GLU A 214 -8.30 7.35 5.49
N SER A 215 -7.71 8.44 4.98
CA SER A 215 -6.64 8.35 3.99
C SER A 215 -5.46 7.55 4.55
N GLN A 216 -5.14 6.42 3.90
CA GLN A 216 -4.06 5.52 4.28
C GLN A 216 -3.12 5.22 3.12
N ALA A 217 -1.91 4.73 3.46
CA ALA A 217 -0.88 4.25 2.56
C ALA A 217 -0.73 2.74 2.63
N LEU A 218 -0.26 2.14 1.53
CA LEU A 218 0.37 0.82 1.53
C LEU A 218 1.88 1.01 1.57
N VAL A 219 2.57 0.26 2.42
CA VAL A 219 4.02 0.36 2.64
C VAL A 219 4.65 -1.02 2.56
N VAL A 220 5.71 -1.15 1.78
CA VAL A 220 6.56 -2.34 1.78
C VAL A 220 7.90 -1.97 2.41
N ARG A 221 8.27 -2.66 3.49
CA ARG A 221 9.57 -2.49 4.14
C ARG A 221 10.64 -3.22 3.36
N THR A 222 11.75 -2.55 3.08
CA THR A 222 12.92 -3.15 2.42
C THR A 222 14.22 -2.72 3.11
N ASP A 223 15.31 -3.40 2.83
CA ASP A 223 16.65 -3.00 3.32
C ASP A 223 17.15 -1.69 2.67
N GLU A 224 16.52 -1.23 1.58
CA GLU A 224 16.84 0.02 0.88
C GLU A 224 15.97 1.20 1.38
N GLY A 225 15.07 0.96 2.36
CA GLY A 225 14.08 1.90 2.86
C GLY A 225 12.65 1.56 2.39
N PRO A 226 11.61 2.23 2.92
CA PRO A 226 10.24 1.91 2.60
C PRO A 226 9.87 2.28 1.16
N ILE A 227 9.08 1.39 0.52
CA ILE A 227 8.37 1.64 -0.73
C ILE A 227 6.94 2.03 -0.36
N VAL A 228 6.51 3.23 -0.72
CA VAL A 228 5.23 3.82 -0.28
C VAL A 228 4.29 4.04 -1.46
N LEU A 229 3.06 3.54 -1.35
CA LEU A 229 1.98 3.82 -2.30
C LEU A 229 0.91 4.69 -1.63
N LEU A 230 0.60 5.82 -2.26
CA LEU A 230 -0.50 6.72 -1.87
C LEU A 230 -1.59 6.69 -2.95
N GLY A 231 -2.88 6.64 -2.56
CA GLY A 231 -3.98 6.74 -3.52
C GLY A 231 -4.10 8.16 -4.07
N CYS A 232 -4.49 9.09 -3.21
CA CYS A 232 -4.49 10.53 -3.52
C CYS A 232 -3.64 11.37 -2.54
N GLY A 233 -3.13 10.78 -1.46
CA GLY A 233 -2.39 11.54 -0.45
C GLY A 233 -3.22 12.66 0.19
N HIS A 234 -4.53 12.43 0.44
CA HIS A 234 -5.43 13.44 1.01
C HIS A 234 -5.05 13.89 2.43
N SER A 235 -4.33 13.05 3.16
CA SER A 235 -3.74 13.44 4.45
C SER A 235 -2.60 14.46 4.30
N GLY A 236 -2.07 14.64 3.08
CA GLY A 236 -0.83 15.32 2.80
C GLY A 236 0.30 14.33 2.58
N VAL A 237 1.11 14.54 1.56
CA VAL A 237 2.22 13.62 1.26
C VAL A 237 3.30 13.64 2.35
N VAL A 238 3.64 14.82 2.87
CA VAL A 238 4.63 14.98 3.95
C VAL A 238 4.10 14.36 5.24
N ASN A 239 2.83 14.64 5.59
CA ASN A 239 2.18 14.00 6.74
C ASN A 239 2.20 12.47 6.64
N ALA A 240 1.94 11.91 5.45
CA ALA A 240 1.94 10.47 5.24
C ALA A 240 3.34 9.86 5.43
N LEU A 241 4.37 10.47 4.85
CA LEU A 241 5.73 9.95 4.96
C LEU A 241 6.30 10.06 6.37
N GLU A 242 6.09 11.18 7.06
CA GLU A 242 6.50 11.33 8.46
C GLU A 242 5.76 10.34 9.39
N HIS A 243 4.45 10.12 9.15
CA HIS A 243 3.70 9.11 9.89
C HIS A 243 4.26 7.69 9.67
N ILE A 244 4.66 7.35 8.43
CA ILE A 244 5.27 6.05 8.10
C ILE A 244 6.65 5.91 8.76
N GLN A 245 7.47 6.97 8.76
CA GLN A 245 8.77 6.96 9.45
C GLN A 245 8.60 6.72 10.95
N ASP A 246 7.61 7.33 11.58
CA ASP A 246 7.37 7.15 13.02
C ASP A 246 6.76 5.79 13.40
N THR A 247 6.00 5.14 12.50
CA THR A 247 5.17 3.98 12.89
C THR A 247 5.59 2.67 12.23
N ILE A 248 6.27 2.72 11.09
CA ILE A 248 6.58 1.52 10.29
C ILE A 248 8.08 1.35 10.05
N GLN A 249 8.75 2.36 9.47
CA GLN A 249 10.18 2.29 9.16
C GLN A 249 10.80 3.69 9.12
N ASP A 250 11.68 3.99 10.09
CA ASP A 250 12.37 5.29 10.24
C ASP A 250 13.64 5.32 9.36
N GLU A 251 13.44 5.39 8.04
CA GLU A 251 14.50 5.45 7.04
C GLU A 251 14.10 6.40 5.90
N ALA A 252 15.06 6.76 5.04
CA ALA A 252 14.81 7.45 3.77
C ALA A 252 13.84 6.64 2.90
N VAL A 253 12.96 7.32 2.17
CA VAL A 253 11.94 6.64 1.35
C VAL A 253 12.55 6.20 0.02
N HIS A 254 12.74 4.90 -0.14
CA HIS A 254 13.33 4.33 -1.35
C HIS A 254 12.47 4.59 -2.59
N ALA A 255 11.14 4.44 -2.50
CA ALA A 255 10.25 4.80 -3.60
C ALA A 255 8.90 5.35 -3.09
N LEU A 256 8.45 6.46 -3.69
CA LEU A 256 7.12 7.05 -3.49
C LEU A 256 6.31 6.93 -4.78
N MET A 257 5.12 6.31 -4.70
CA MET A 257 4.29 6.05 -5.86
C MET A 257 2.83 6.42 -5.64
N GLY A 258 2.10 6.67 -6.73
CA GLY A 258 0.65 6.91 -6.74
C GLY A 258 0.24 8.36 -6.92
N GLY A 259 -0.82 8.79 -6.23
CA GLY A 259 -1.37 10.14 -6.30
C GLY A 259 -0.97 11.00 -5.10
N LEU A 260 -0.61 12.27 -5.34
CA LEU A 260 -0.19 13.21 -4.31
C LEU A 260 -1.15 14.42 -4.18
N HIS A 261 -2.21 14.45 -4.97
CA HIS A 261 -3.25 15.51 -5.04
C HIS A 261 -2.70 16.94 -5.13
N LEU A 262 -1.69 17.14 -5.95
CA LEU A 262 -0.98 18.41 -6.10
C LEU A 262 -1.37 19.19 -7.38
N PHE A 263 -2.30 18.67 -8.21
CA PHE A 263 -2.68 19.28 -9.49
C PHE A 263 -3.17 20.73 -9.38
N ALA A 264 -3.66 21.15 -8.22
CA ALA A 264 -4.13 22.50 -7.94
C ALA A 264 -3.27 23.23 -6.88
N ALA A 265 -2.11 22.69 -6.52
CA ALA A 265 -1.22 23.28 -5.54
C ALA A 265 -0.59 24.58 -6.07
N SER A 266 -0.37 25.57 -5.18
CA SER A 266 0.36 26.79 -5.50
C SER A 266 1.85 26.50 -5.67
N ASP A 267 2.56 27.43 -6.32
CA ASP A 267 4.02 27.36 -6.46
C ASP A 267 4.72 27.23 -5.11
N GLU A 268 4.29 28.00 -4.13
CA GLU A 268 4.82 27.98 -2.76
C GLU A 268 4.59 26.60 -2.10
N THR A 269 3.42 25.99 -2.29
CA THR A 269 3.12 24.65 -1.78
C THR A 269 4.03 23.63 -2.44
N LEU A 270 4.24 23.70 -3.75
CA LEU A 270 5.10 22.75 -4.47
C LEU A 270 6.57 22.88 -4.06
N GLU A 271 7.07 24.10 -3.86
CA GLU A 271 8.42 24.36 -3.37
C GLU A 271 8.63 23.82 -1.95
N TRP A 272 7.65 24.08 -1.06
CA TRP A 272 7.68 23.54 0.31
C TRP A 272 7.64 22.01 0.30
N THR A 273 6.70 21.40 -0.46
CA THR A 273 6.60 19.95 -0.58
C THR A 273 7.90 19.34 -1.09
N ALA A 274 8.49 19.89 -2.15
CA ALA A 274 9.74 19.40 -2.70
C ALA A 274 10.89 19.47 -1.66
N ALA A 275 10.99 20.57 -0.91
CA ALA A 275 12.01 20.72 0.13
C ALA A 275 11.84 19.65 1.24
N ARG A 276 10.58 19.40 1.68
CA ARG A 276 10.33 18.38 2.71
C ARG A 276 10.60 16.96 2.21
N LEU A 277 10.19 16.62 0.98
CA LEU A 277 10.47 15.32 0.38
C LEU A 277 11.99 15.08 0.19
N LEU A 278 12.75 16.14 -0.11
CA LEU A 278 14.22 16.09 -0.17
C LEU A 278 14.83 15.81 1.22
N GLU A 279 14.30 16.44 2.27
CA GLU A 279 14.73 16.21 3.66
C GLU A 279 14.40 14.80 4.14
N ILE A 280 13.23 14.25 3.78
CA ILE A 280 12.82 12.88 4.05
C ILE A 280 13.69 11.88 3.30
N GLY A 281 14.27 12.28 2.17
CA GLY A 281 15.17 11.45 1.39
C GLY A 281 14.44 10.56 0.38
N VAL A 282 13.46 11.10 -0.36
CA VAL A 282 12.78 10.34 -1.44
C VAL A 282 13.74 10.13 -2.60
N GLU A 283 14.06 8.88 -2.92
CA GLU A 283 15.02 8.49 -3.95
C GLU A 283 14.38 8.23 -5.33
N ASN A 284 13.19 7.63 -5.34
CA ASN A 284 12.44 7.32 -6.56
C ASN A 284 11.01 7.86 -6.45
N LEU A 285 10.51 8.50 -7.52
CA LEU A 285 9.18 9.10 -7.57
C LEU A 285 8.42 8.66 -8.82
N MET A 286 7.41 7.79 -8.67
CA MET A 286 6.51 7.41 -9.78
C MET A 286 5.10 7.90 -9.46
N ALA A 287 4.85 9.19 -9.67
CA ALA A 287 3.59 9.82 -9.29
C ALA A 287 2.72 10.17 -10.51
N GLY A 288 1.42 9.99 -10.38
CA GLY A 288 0.44 10.19 -11.45
C GLY A 288 -0.93 10.60 -10.92
N HIS A 289 -1.99 10.22 -11.63
CA HIS A 289 -3.37 10.44 -11.24
C HIS A 289 -3.63 11.91 -10.83
N CYS A 290 -4.03 12.16 -9.57
CA CYS A 290 -4.30 13.50 -9.05
C CYS A 290 -3.04 14.32 -8.69
N THR A 291 -1.83 13.81 -8.92
CA THR A 291 -0.61 14.62 -8.76
C THR A 291 -0.54 15.75 -9.77
N GLY A 292 -0.86 15.46 -11.02
CA GLY A 292 -0.67 16.38 -12.13
C GLY A 292 0.75 16.31 -12.72
N ILE A 293 0.87 16.57 -14.02
CA ILE A 293 2.16 16.48 -14.75
C ILE A 293 3.11 17.61 -14.33
N GLU A 294 2.62 18.85 -14.28
CA GLU A 294 3.43 20.01 -13.91
C GLU A 294 3.96 19.92 -12.47
N PRO A 295 3.13 19.63 -11.45
CA PRO A 295 3.65 19.40 -10.10
C PRO A 295 4.73 18.32 -10.04
N LEU A 296 4.52 17.17 -10.72
CA LEU A 296 5.54 16.12 -10.78
C LEU A 296 6.88 16.62 -11.34
N MET A 297 6.86 17.40 -12.44
CA MET A 297 8.10 17.94 -13.02
C MET A 297 8.80 18.90 -12.06
N ARG A 298 8.06 19.67 -11.28
CA ARG A 298 8.62 20.56 -10.25
C ARG A 298 9.18 19.79 -9.07
N LEU A 299 8.48 18.75 -8.60
CA LEU A 299 9.01 17.86 -7.56
C LEU A 299 10.31 17.19 -8.04
N ARG A 300 10.34 16.66 -9.27
CA ARG A 300 11.55 16.06 -9.85
C ARG A 300 12.74 17.03 -9.81
N ALA A 301 12.53 18.28 -10.20
CA ALA A 301 13.57 19.31 -10.16
C ALA A 301 13.98 19.64 -8.72
N GLY A 302 13.03 19.83 -7.81
CA GLY A 302 13.28 20.18 -6.41
C GLY A 302 13.98 19.08 -5.60
N LEU A 303 13.72 17.81 -5.93
CA LEU A 303 14.39 16.67 -5.32
C LEU A 303 15.75 16.33 -5.97
N ASN A 304 16.16 17.05 -7.01
CA ASN A 304 17.34 16.74 -7.82
C ASN A 304 17.31 15.35 -8.47
N LEU A 305 16.11 14.81 -8.74
CA LEU A 305 15.89 13.54 -9.43
C LEU A 305 15.96 13.74 -10.95
N ASP A 306 16.17 12.66 -11.68
CA ASP A 306 16.25 12.68 -13.14
C ASP A 306 15.13 11.85 -13.81
N ARG A 307 15.27 11.57 -15.12
CA ARG A 307 14.26 10.84 -15.89
C ARG A 307 14.21 9.35 -15.59
N SER A 308 15.19 8.80 -14.90
CA SER A 308 15.20 7.38 -14.45
C SER A 308 14.62 7.24 -13.05
N THR A 309 14.69 8.28 -12.23
CA THR A 309 14.27 8.24 -10.81
C THR A 309 12.99 9.04 -10.52
N ALA A 310 12.49 9.85 -11.49
CA ALA A 310 11.18 10.52 -11.35
C ALA A 310 10.41 10.55 -12.66
N VAL A 311 9.29 9.82 -12.71
CA VAL A 311 8.46 9.65 -13.91
C VAL A 311 6.97 9.79 -13.62
N VAL A 312 6.17 10.02 -14.68
CA VAL A 312 4.72 9.97 -14.57
C VAL A 312 4.27 8.52 -14.38
N GLY A 313 3.46 8.25 -13.35
CA GLY A 313 2.82 6.96 -13.12
C GLY A 313 1.76 6.68 -14.17
N ALA A 314 2.16 6.22 -15.35
CA ALA A 314 1.29 5.83 -16.45
C ALA A 314 0.98 4.34 -16.39
N VAL A 315 -0.16 3.93 -16.99
CA VAL A 315 -0.55 2.52 -17.10
C VAL A 315 0.55 1.70 -17.74
N GLY A 316 1.00 0.63 -17.08
CA GLY A 316 2.09 -0.25 -17.50
C GLY A 316 3.48 0.19 -17.06
N SER A 317 3.64 1.38 -16.44
CA SER A 317 4.89 1.70 -15.74
C SER A 317 5.01 0.82 -14.50
N SER A 318 6.24 0.41 -14.17
CA SER A 318 6.50 -0.42 -13.00
C SER A 318 7.74 0.06 -12.24
N PHE A 319 7.81 -0.33 -10.98
CA PHE A 319 8.99 -0.24 -10.13
C PHE A 319 9.39 -1.64 -9.70
N VAL A 320 10.69 -1.94 -9.74
CA VAL A 320 11.26 -3.24 -9.31
C VAL A 320 12.39 -2.94 -8.33
N LEU A 321 12.33 -3.55 -7.15
CA LEU A 321 13.39 -3.41 -6.13
C LEU A 321 14.74 -3.85 -6.71
N GLY A 322 15.78 -3.05 -6.50
CA GLY A 322 17.11 -3.28 -7.07
C GLY A 322 17.29 -2.90 -8.55
N GLU A 323 16.21 -2.67 -9.30
CA GLU A 323 16.28 -2.22 -10.71
C GLU A 323 15.78 -0.77 -10.89
N GLY A 324 14.86 -0.31 -10.02
CA GLY A 324 14.27 1.02 -10.07
C GLY A 324 13.02 1.10 -10.95
N ILE A 325 12.77 2.27 -11.54
CA ILE A 325 11.56 2.55 -12.32
C ILE A 325 11.72 2.12 -13.78
N HIS A 326 10.74 1.37 -14.28
CA HIS A 326 10.58 0.99 -15.70
C HIS A 326 9.39 1.77 -16.31
N PRO A 327 9.60 2.97 -16.84
CA PRO A 327 8.53 3.80 -17.38
C PRO A 327 8.04 3.26 -18.72
N THR A 328 6.75 3.43 -19.02
CA THR A 328 6.24 3.30 -20.39
C THR A 328 6.72 4.47 -21.24
N VAL A 329 6.70 4.29 -22.58
CA VAL A 329 7.22 5.30 -23.53
C VAL A 329 6.63 6.70 -23.31
N ILE A 330 5.34 6.79 -22.95
CA ILE A 330 4.67 8.08 -22.72
C ILE A 330 5.01 8.72 -21.36
N ALA A 331 5.60 7.96 -20.44
CA ALA A 331 5.94 8.41 -19.09
C ALA A 331 7.35 9.00 -18.96
N MET A 332 8.17 8.85 -20.01
CA MET A 332 9.58 9.28 -20.05
C MET A 332 9.76 10.80 -20.27
#